data_6c43d037f9d306eb523e1d674b04885b
#
_entry.id   6c43d037f9d306eb523e1d674b04885b
#
_cell.length_a   1.000
_cell.length_b   1.000
_cell.length_c   1.000
_cell.angle_alpha   90.00
_cell.angle_beta   90.00
_cell.angle_gamma   90.00
#
_symmetry.space_group_name_H-M   'P 1'
#
loop_
_entity.id
_entity.type
_entity.pdbx_description
1 polymer ?
#
loop_
_entity_poly.entity_id
_entity_poly.type
_entity_poly.pdbx_seq_one_letter_code
_entity_poly.pdbx_strand_id
1 'polypeptide(L)'
;MMKKIFTLVFVMAAVLVNAQSIKVFYQGAALNNRDTVFLPVDENAADVDAFFGYRNETDATFSFKIRKEVIFKGEDADVMFCVGDCYIGNESAILTMQPNAIVADDDPLALHIIYSGSTDPALIKYTFYKTENPEDAVSFYAAYGNVSGVRETDMVKTLRAYPNPAVRNVTIEYVAPDNNSSLVIKNLTGKEVYRATVGSAGAKHIDVTSMPAGVYFYGIESDGKMICTKKLLIK
;
A
#
# COMPACT_ATOMS: atom_id res chain seq x y z
N MET A 1 8.74 52.81 -38.20
CA MET A 1 9.32 51.56 -37.66
C MET A 1 8.70 51.28 -36.30
N MET A 2 7.62 50.49 -36.24
CA MET A 2 6.97 50.12 -34.97
C MET A 2 7.59 48.82 -34.44
N LYS A 3 8.24 48.91 -33.31
CA LYS A 3 8.75 47.72 -32.59
C LYS A 3 7.59 47.04 -31.86
N LYS A 4 7.23 45.82 -32.29
CA LYS A 4 6.29 44.95 -31.59
C LYS A 4 7.00 44.38 -30.36
N ILE A 5 6.56 44.75 -29.16
CA ILE A 5 6.99 44.16 -27.90
C ILE A 5 6.16 42.88 -27.72
N PHE A 6 6.82 41.73 -27.78
CA PHE A 6 6.23 40.43 -27.47
C PHE A 6 6.32 40.23 -25.94
N THR A 7 5.20 40.40 -25.26
CA THR A 7 5.12 40.12 -23.82
C THR A 7 4.93 38.61 -23.66
N LEU A 8 5.99 37.91 -23.21
CA LEU A 8 5.96 36.51 -22.88
C LEU A 8 5.25 36.36 -21.52
N VAL A 9 4.01 35.90 -21.51
CA VAL A 9 3.29 35.55 -20.28
C VAL A 9 3.78 34.18 -19.82
N PHE A 10 4.59 34.15 -18.77
CA PHE A 10 5.03 32.95 -18.11
C PHE A 10 3.88 32.45 -17.21
N VAL A 11 3.11 31.46 -17.66
CA VAL A 11 2.12 30.76 -16.82
C VAL A 11 2.91 29.83 -15.91
N MET A 12 3.14 30.26 -14.69
CA MET A 12 3.68 29.42 -13.63
C MET A 12 2.58 28.43 -13.22
N ALA A 13 2.66 27.20 -13.71
CA ALA A 13 1.83 26.11 -13.21
C ALA A 13 2.27 25.84 -11.75
N ALA A 14 1.46 26.30 -10.79
CA ALA A 14 1.63 25.91 -9.40
C ALA A 14 1.37 24.41 -9.32
N VAL A 15 2.42 23.61 -9.14
CA VAL A 15 2.29 22.21 -8.73
C VAL A 15 1.76 22.29 -7.29
N LEU A 16 0.46 22.04 -7.13
CA LEU A 16 -0.14 21.83 -5.82
C LEU A 16 0.44 20.50 -5.27
N VAL A 17 1.50 20.61 -4.51
CA VAL A 17 1.92 19.52 -3.63
C VAL A 17 0.80 19.41 -2.59
N ASN A 18 -0.05 18.40 -2.72
CA ASN A 18 -1.02 18.09 -1.69
C ASN A 18 -0.23 17.65 -0.43
N ALA A 19 0.01 18.59 0.47
CA ALA A 19 0.49 18.26 1.79
C ALA A 19 -0.60 17.41 2.48
N GLN A 20 -0.23 16.25 2.98
CA GLN A 20 -1.14 15.38 3.72
C GLN A 20 -1.61 16.11 4.98
N SER A 21 -2.93 16.13 5.20
CA SER A 21 -3.52 16.77 6.37
C SER A 21 -3.28 15.99 7.66
N ILE A 22 -2.99 14.70 7.55
CA ILE A 22 -2.77 13.80 8.70
C ILE A 22 -1.35 13.28 8.65
N LYS A 23 -0.67 13.35 9.78
CA LYS A 23 0.65 12.77 9.98
C LYS A 23 0.60 11.69 11.06
N VAL A 24 1.22 10.55 10.79
CA VAL A 24 1.28 9.42 11.72
C VAL A 24 2.70 9.27 12.24
N PHE A 25 2.83 8.84 13.49
CA PHE A 25 4.12 8.69 14.19
C PHE A 25 4.21 7.32 14.83
N TYR A 26 5.39 6.74 14.82
CA TYR A 26 5.72 5.55 15.59
C TYR A 26 7.01 5.80 16.36
N GLN A 27 6.98 5.58 17.69
CA GLN A 27 8.11 5.84 18.59
C GLN A 27 8.72 7.24 18.41
N GLY A 28 7.88 8.25 18.17
CA GLY A 28 8.28 9.65 17.97
C GLY A 28 8.79 9.98 16.56
N ALA A 29 9.00 8.99 15.70
CA ALA A 29 9.39 9.21 14.32
C ALA A 29 8.15 9.35 13.41
N ALA A 30 8.15 10.38 12.56
CA ALA A 30 7.09 10.57 11.57
C ALA A 30 7.18 9.51 10.47
N LEU A 31 6.05 8.89 10.14
CA LEU A 31 5.93 7.96 9.03
C LEU A 31 5.65 8.72 7.74
N ASN A 32 6.29 8.31 6.66
CA ASN A 32 5.91 8.70 5.32
C ASN A 32 4.78 7.80 4.81
N ASN A 33 4.08 8.27 3.78
CA ASN A 33 3.05 7.44 3.16
C ASN A 33 3.64 6.11 2.66
N ARG A 34 3.01 5.01 3.08
CA ARG A 34 3.39 3.62 2.78
C ARG A 34 4.67 3.10 3.46
N ASP A 35 5.16 3.77 4.47
CA ASP A 35 6.21 3.22 5.32
C ASP A 35 5.77 1.89 5.95
N THR A 36 6.74 1.05 6.26
CA THR A 36 6.49 -0.21 6.99
C THR A 36 7.13 -0.13 8.36
N VAL A 37 6.33 -0.38 9.37
CA VAL A 37 6.77 -0.54 10.75
C VAL A 37 6.88 -2.03 11.04
N PHE A 38 8.07 -2.47 11.42
CA PHE A 38 8.33 -3.86 11.80
C PHE A 38 8.09 -4.03 13.30
N LEU A 39 7.18 -4.92 13.63
CA LEU A 39 6.76 -5.24 14.99
C LEU A 39 7.26 -6.65 15.34
N PRO A 40 8.23 -6.77 16.23
CA PRO A 40 8.74 -8.08 16.62
C PRO A 40 7.64 -8.91 17.30
N VAL A 41 7.61 -10.20 17.01
CA VAL A 41 6.70 -11.17 17.61
C VAL A 41 7.54 -12.30 18.17
N ASP A 42 7.40 -12.55 19.45
CA ASP A 42 8.03 -13.72 20.10
C ASP A 42 7.28 -15.01 19.74
N GLU A 43 7.96 -16.13 19.64
CA GLU A 43 7.39 -17.41 19.22
C GLU A 43 6.21 -17.89 20.07
N ASN A 44 6.10 -17.43 21.31
CA ASN A 44 5.04 -17.77 22.25
C ASN A 44 4.15 -16.56 22.61
N ALA A 45 4.19 -15.49 21.83
CA ALA A 45 3.34 -14.34 22.08
C ALA A 45 1.87 -14.71 21.90
N ALA A 46 1.04 -14.43 22.92
CA ALA A 46 -0.41 -14.57 22.80
C ALA A 46 -1.01 -13.35 22.08
N ASP A 47 -0.39 -12.18 22.25
CA ASP A 47 -0.79 -10.92 21.65
C ASP A 47 0.42 -10.01 21.44
N VAL A 48 0.31 -9.08 20.51
CA VAL A 48 1.30 -8.03 20.27
C VAL A 48 0.57 -6.71 20.05
N ASP A 49 0.93 -5.74 20.85
CA ASP A 49 0.39 -4.40 20.81
C ASP A 49 1.41 -3.41 20.24
N ALA A 50 0.94 -2.45 19.45
CA ALA A 50 1.75 -1.35 18.97
C ALA A 50 0.95 -0.05 18.99
N PHE A 51 1.57 1.03 19.45
CA PHE A 51 0.93 2.32 19.66
C PHE A 51 1.48 3.35 18.69
N PHE A 52 0.59 4.09 18.03
CA PHE A 52 0.89 5.10 17.04
C PHE A 52 0.25 6.42 17.39
N GLY A 53 1.04 7.47 17.39
CA GLY A 53 0.53 8.83 17.45
C GLY A 53 0.07 9.31 16.08
N TYR A 54 -0.84 10.26 16.05
CA TYR A 54 -1.24 10.95 14.82
C TYR A 54 -1.55 12.41 15.08
N ARG A 55 -1.44 13.27 14.05
CA ARG A 55 -1.58 14.71 14.16
C ARG A 55 -2.31 15.29 12.95
N ASN A 56 -3.15 16.30 13.25
CA ASN A 56 -3.69 17.21 12.23
C ASN A 56 -2.64 18.28 11.90
N GLU A 57 -2.15 18.27 10.67
CA GLU A 57 -1.15 19.25 10.16
C GLU A 57 -1.81 20.53 9.63
N THR A 58 -3.13 20.69 9.80
CA THR A 58 -3.88 21.86 9.28
C THR A 58 -4.43 22.73 10.38
N ASP A 59 -4.83 23.95 10.01
CA ASP A 59 -5.46 24.91 10.90
C ASP A 59 -7.00 24.75 10.99
N ALA A 60 -7.54 23.68 10.40
CA ALA A 60 -8.98 23.39 10.36
C ALA A 60 -9.32 22.09 11.07
N THR A 61 -10.45 22.05 11.75
CA THR A 61 -11.05 20.81 12.23
C THR A 61 -11.57 20.01 11.05
N PHE A 62 -11.36 18.70 11.03
CA PHE A 62 -11.93 17.80 10.04
C PHE A 62 -12.32 16.45 10.62
N SER A 63 -13.18 15.75 9.88
CA SER A 63 -13.56 14.38 10.19
C SER A 63 -12.74 13.39 9.36
N PHE A 64 -12.35 12.29 9.98
CA PHE A 64 -11.56 11.24 9.34
C PHE A 64 -12.01 9.85 9.77
N LYS A 65 -11.55 8.85 9.07
CA LYS A 65 -11.66 7.44 9.43
C LYS A 65 -10.31 6.74 9.30
N ILE A 66 -10.20 5.63 10.00
CA ILE A 66 -9.08 4.70 9.86
C ILE A 66 -9.63 3.43 9.22
N ARG A 67 -8.98 2.98 8.14
CA ARG A 67 -9.26 1.72 7.47
C ARG A 67 -8.13 0.74 7.69
N LYS A 68 -8.49 -0.48 8.07
CA LYS A 68 -7.62 -1.64 8.16
C LYS A 68 -7.81 -2.53 6.94
N GLU A 69 -6.72 -2.92 6.30
CA GLU A 69 -6.69 -3.87 5.19
C GLU A 69 -5.69 -4.97 5.54
N VAL A 70 -6.19 -6.18 5.76
CA VAL A 70 -5.34 -7.35 6.04
C VAL A 70 -4.77 -7.84 4.70
N ILE A 71 -3.47 -7.64 4.50
CA ILE A 71 -2.77 -8.12 3.30
C ILE A 71 -2.54 -9.62 3.41
N PHE A 72 -2.05 -10.06 4.55
CA PHE A 72 -2.02 -11.47 4.95
C PHE A 72 -1.88 -11.59 6.48
N LYS A 73 -2.28 -12.73 7.02
CA LYS A 73 -2.10 -13.16 8.41
C LYS A 73 -2.19 -14.67 8.50
N GLY A 74 -1.69 -15.26 9.57
CA GLY A 74 -1.96 -16.66 9.91
C GLY A 74 -3.46 -16.91 10.15
N GLU A 75 -3.90 -18.14 9.98
CA GLU A 75 -5.29 -18.54 10.23
C GLU A 75 -5.68 -18.34 11.71
N ASP A 76 -4.72 -18.57 12.61
CA ASP A 76 -4.88 -18.47 14.06
C ASP A 76 -4.66 -17.05 14.62
N ALA A 77 -4.58 -16.03 13.78
CA ALA A 77 -4.38 -14.66 14.19
C ALA A 77 -5.64 -13.82 13.99
N ASP A 78 -6.04 -13.06 15.01
CA ASP A 78 -7.07 -12.03 14.93
C ASP A 78 -6.45 -10.65 15.00
N VAL A 79 -6.96 -9.72 14.20
CA VAL A 79 -6.43 -8.37 14.08
C VAL A 79 -7.51 -7.35 14.37
N MET A 80 -7.28 -6.50 15.36
CA MET A 80 -8.12 -5.37 15.68
C MET A 80 -7.28 -4.09 15.81
N PHE A 81 -7.94 -2.96 15.85
CA PHE A 81 -7.32 -1.68 16.21
C PHE A 81 -8.27 -0.86 17.08
N CYS A 82 -7.70 -0.06 17.97
CA CYS A 82 -8.46 0.78 18.88
C CYS A 82 -8.04 2.24 18.71
N VAL A 83 -9.03 3.12 18.70
CA VAL A 83 -8.90 4.57 18.76
C VAL A 83 -10.18 5.09 19.42
N GLY A 84 -10.11 5.43 20.71
CA GLY A 84 -11.27 5.58 21.57
C GLY A 84 -11.98 4.24 21.79
N ASP A 85 -12.62 3.71 20.75
CA ASP A 85 -13.23 2.38 20.72
C ASP A 85 -12.38 1.36 19.98
N CYS A 86 -12.63 0.06 20.19
CA CYS A 86 -11.94 -1.01 19.46
C CYS A 86 -12.77 -1.53 18.28
N TYR A 87 -12.10 -1.71 17.13
CA TYR A 87 -12.69 -2.10 15.86
C TYR A 87 -12.14 -3.45 15.38
N ILE A 88 -12.97 -4.49 15.41
CA ILE A 88 -12.69 -5.78 14.80
C ILE A 88 -12.90 -5.67 13.28
N GLY A 89 -13.86 -4.86 12.85
CA GLY A 89 -14.13 -4.57 11.44
C GLY A 89 -12.98 -3.83 10.72
N ASN A 90 -13.21 -3.53 9.45
CA ASN A 90 -12.20 -2.93 8.60
C ASN A 90 -12.12 -1.40 8.67
N GLU A 91 -13.08 -0.74 9.33
CA GLU A 91 -13.12 0.73 9.47
C GLU A 91 -13.54 1.16 10.86
N SER A 92 -12.99 2.30 11.31
CA SER A 92 -13.45 3.01 12.50
C SER A 92 -14.80 3.71 12.27
N ALA A 93 -15.43 4.15 13.36
CA ALA A 93 -16.42 5.22 13.30
C ALA A 93 -15.80 6.50 12.70
N ILE A 94 -16.62 7.50 12.46
CA ILE A 94 -16.15 8.83 12.09
C ILE A 94 -15.53 9.47 13.33
N LEU A 95 -14.27 9.88 13.20
CA LEU A 95 -13.50 10.56 14.23
C LEU A 95 -13.32 12.02 13.84
N THR A 96 -13.09 12.90 14.83
CA THR A 96 -12.88 14.34 14.59
C THR A 96 -11.54 14.75 15.18
N MET A 97 -10.76 15.50 14.42
CA MET A 97 -9.45 15.99 14.86
C MET A 97 -9.41 17.51 14.80
N GLN A 98 -9.10 18.13 15.95
CA GLN A 98 -8.95 19.58 16.08
C GLN A 98 -7.69 20.08 15.38
N PRO A 99 -7.60 21.37 15.04
CA PRO A 99 -6.42 21.96 14.41
C PRO A 99 -5.17 21.73 15.27
N ASN A 100 -4.08 21.34 14.62
CA ASN A 100 -2.78 21.09 15.27
C ASN A 100 -2.82 20.11 16.46
N ALA A 101 -3.93 19.39 16.63
CA ALA A 101 -4.06 18.40 17.70
C ALA A 101 -3.08 17.25 17.48
N ILE A 102 -2.32 16.93 18.52
CA ILE A 102 -1.46 15.77 18.58
C ILE A 102 -2.17 14.73 19.45
N VAL A 103 -2.42 13.57 18.91
CA VAL A 103 -2.97 12.43 19.65
C VAL A 103 -1.84 11.41 19.76
N ALA A 104 -1.09 11.47 20.84
CA ALA A 104 0.08 10.63 21.04
C ALA A 104 0.00 9.80 22.33
N ASP A 105 -0.47 10.41 23.42
CA ASP A 105 -0.33 9.83 24.73
C ASP A 105 -1.68 9.50 25.41
N ASP A 106 -2.75 10.25 25.11
CA ASP A 106 -4.03 10.11 25.81
C ASP A 106 -5.00 9.14 25.09
N ASP A 107 -4.92 9.02 23.76
CA ASP A 107 -5.76 8.10 22.96
C ASP A 107 -5.04 7.71 21.65
N PRO A 108 -3.89 7.01 21.74
CA PRO A 108 -3.13 6.61 20.57
C PRO A 108 -3.91 5.60 19.73
N LEU A 109 -3.60 5.50 18.44
CA LEU A 109 -4.01 4.35 17.67
C LEU A 109 -3.26 3.13 18.21
N ALA A 110 -3.99 2.22 18.85
CA ALA A 110 -3.47 0.93 19.28
C ALA A 110 -3.78 -0.14 18.23
N LEU A 111 -2.76 -0.83 17.78
CA LEU A 111 -2.89 -1.98 16.89
C LEU A 111 -2.69 -3.24 17.69
N HIS A 112 -3.61 -4.19 17.56
CA HIS A 112 -3.58 -5.47 18.27
C HIS A 112 -3.58 -6.62 17.27
N ILE A 113 -2.70 -7.58 17.47
CA ILE A 113 -2.79 -8.90 16.86
C ILE A 113 -2.80 -9.94 17.99
N ILE A 114 -3.78 -10.83 17.96
CA ILE A 114 -4.00 -11.88 18.97
C ILE A 114 -3.77 -13.22 18.28
N TYR A 115 -2.91 -14.04 18.85
CA TYR A 115 -2.60 -15.36 18.34
C TYR A 115 -3.28 -16.44 19.19
N SER A 116 -4.07 -17.32 18.54
CA SER A 116 -4.72 -18.46 19.18
C SER A 116 -3.96 -19.77 18.96
N GLY A 117 -2.82 -19.72 18.28
CA GLY A 117 -2.01 -20.87 17.91
C GLY A 117 -0.64 -20.45 17.40
N SER A 118 -0.37 -20.63 16.12
CA SER A 118 0.89 -20.25 15.51
C SER A 118 1.06 -18.72 15.42
N THR A 119 2.26 -18.23 15.76
CA THR A 119 2.66 -16.82 15.60
C THR A 119 3.14 -16.53 14.17
N ASP A 120 2.38 -16.98 13.19
CA ASP A 120 2.70 -16.73 11.78
C ASP A 120 2.76 -15.21 11.50
N PRO A 121 3.69 -14.79 10.63
CA PRO A 121 3.82 -13.39 10.27
C PRO A 121 2.54 -12.82 9.68
N ALA A 122 2.29 -11.52 9.95
CA ALA A 122 1.16 -10.81 9.40
C ALA A 122 1.58 -9.44 8.83
N LEU A 123 0.90 -9.00 7.79
CA LEU A 123 1.07 -7.67 7.19
C LEU A 123 -0.29 -7.02 7.04
N ILE A 124 -0.44 -5.89 7.72
CA ILE A 124 -1.69 -5.15 7.78
C ILE A 124 -1.43 -3.71 7.32
N LYS A 125 -2.24 -3.21 6.41
CA LYS A 125 -2.21 -1.82 5.99
C LYS A 125 -3.25 -1.03 6.76
N TYR A 126 -2.84 0.09 7.30
CA TYR A 126 -3.72 1.07 7.92
C TYR A 126 -3.71 2.35 7.09
N THR A 127 -4.89 2.90 6.85
CA THR A 127 -5.07 4.12 6.07
C THR A 127 -5.93 5.10 6.84
N PHE A 128 -5.39 6.28 7.13
CA PHE A 128 -6.13 7.43 7.63
C PHE A 128 -6.58 8.24 6.42
N TYR A 129 -7.85 8.60 6.36
CA TYR A 129 -8.37 9.41 5.27
C TYR A 129 -9.47 10.35 5.76
N LYS A 130 -9.52 11.55 5.17
CA LYS A 130 -10.58 12.51 5.45
C LYS A 130 -11.90 12.05 4.84
N THR A 131 -13.00 12.17 5.60
CA THR A 131 -14.31 11.75 5.11
C THR A 131 -14.82 12.60 3.95
N GLU A 132 -14.46 13.88 3.92
CA GLU A 132 -14.85 14.85 2.88
C GLU A 132 -13.96 14.79 1.63
N ASN A 133 -12.74 14.30 1.77
CA ASN A 133 -11.77 14.14 0.68
C ASN A 133 -10.93 12.88 0.89
N PRO A 134 -11.41 11.68 0.50
CA PRO A 134 -10.71 10.43 0.70
C PRO A 134 -9.34 10.29 0.00
N GLU A 135 -9.04 11.16 -0.97
CA GLU A 135 -7.73 11.25 -1.62
C GLU A 135 -6.66 11.87 -0.70
N ASP A 136 -7.09 12.70 0.28
CA ASP A 136 -6.22 13.22 1.34
C ASP A 136 -6.08 12.13 2.40
N ALA A 137 -5.14 11.23 2.18
CA ALA A 137 -4.94 10.03 2.97
C ALA A 137 -3.45 9.76 3.21
N VAL A 138 -3.16 9.18 4.35
CA VAL A 138 -1.86 8.61 4.69
C VAL A 138 -2.02 7.15 5.07
N SER A 139 -1.15 6.31 4.59
CA SER A 139 -1.16 4.89 4.92
C SER A 139 0.22 4.41 5.38
N PHE A 140 0.22 3.37 6.20
CA PHE A 140 1.43 2.64 6.57
C PHE A 140 1.13 1.15 6.71
N TYR A 141 2.16 0.34 6.75
CA TYR A 141 2.07 -1.09 6.96
C TYR A 141 2.61 -1.45 8.34
N ALA A 142 1.85 -2.24 9.09
CA ALA A 142 2.31 -2.92 10.29
C ALA A 142 2.68 -4.35 9.91
N ALA A 143 3.96 -4.68 10.07
CA ALA A 143 4.53 -5.98 9.73
C ALA A 143 4.86 -6.72 11.03
N TYR A 144 4.05 -7.69 11.40
CA TYR A 144 4.20 -8.48 12.61
C TYR A 144 5.08 -9.70 12.37
N GLY A 145 6.06 -9.92 13.24
CA GLY A 145 7.00 -11.01 13.17
C GLY A 145 8.05 -10.84 12.08
N ASN A 146 8.67 -11.93 11.68
CA ASN A 146 9.75 -11.91 10.69
C ASN A 146 9.20 -11.82 9.25
N VAL A 147 8.72 -10.64 8.89
CA VAL A 147 8.17 -10.34 7.56
C VAL A 147 9.27 -10.12 6.51
N SER A 148 10.55 -10.12 6.92
CA SER A 148 11.69 -9.81 6.04
C SER A 148 11.83 -10.73 4.81
N GLY A 149 11.22 -11.94 4.86
CA GLY A 149 11.13 -12.86 3.71
C GLY A 149 9.74 -12.96 3.10
N VAL A 150 8.70 -12.43 3.77
CA VAL A 150 7.29 -12.66 3.42
C VAL A 150 6.77 -11.61 2.44
N ARG A 151 7.31 -10.38 2.44
CA ARG A 151 6.93 -9.31 1.48
C ARG A 151 7.08 -9.75 0.03
N GLU A 152 8.17 -10.43 -0.28
CA GLU A 152 8.44 -10.94 -1.62
C GLU A 152 7.72 -12.27 -1.86
N THR A 153 7.60 -13.12 -0.82
CA THR A 153 7.08 -14.48 -0.96
C THR A 153 5.56 -14.55 -1.09
N ASP A 154 4.77 -13.74 -0.40
CA ASP A 154 3.30 -13.86 -0.47
C ASP A 154 2.73 -13.10 -1.67
N MET A 155 3.27 -11.95 -2.03
CA MET A 155 3.00 -11.35 -3.34
C MET A 155 3.48 -12.26 -4.46
N VAL A 156 4.62 -12.96 -4.28
CA VAL A 156 5.15 -13.94 -5.24
C VAL A 156 4.29 -15.21 -5.28
N LYS A 157 3.70 -15.67 -4.18
CA LYS A 157 2.79 -16.82 -4.18
C LYS A 157 1.52 -16.55 -4.97
N THR A 158 0.96 -15.35 -4.86
CA THR A 158 -0.27 -14.96 -5.54
C THR A 158 -0.06 -14.44 -6.96
N LEU A 159 1.16 -14.03 -7.33
CA LEU A 159 1.48 -13.66 -8.70
C LEU A 159 1.62 -14.94 -9.55
N ARG A 160 0.61 -15.26 -10.37
CA ARG A 160 0.57 -16.48 -11.20
C ARG A 160 0.21 -16.13 -12.63
N ALA A 161 0.87 -16.77 -13.59
CA ALA A 161 0.55 -16.66 -15.00
C ALA A 161 0.13 -18.03 -15.55
N TYR A 162 -1.01 -18.11 -16.20
CA TYR A 162 -1.48 -19.32 -16.85
C TYR A 162 -2.27 -19.03 -18.14
N PRO A 163 -2.10 -19.88 -19.18
CA PRO A 163 -1.08 -20.92 -19.26
C PRO A 163 0.33 -20.32 -19.31
N ASN A 164 1.30 -21.04 -18.76
CA ASN A 164 2.72 -20.71 -18.89
C ASN A 164 3.47 -22.02 -19.19
N PRO A 165 3.90 -22.28 -20.43
CA PRO A 165 4.02 -21.36 -21.58
C PRO A 165 2.68 -20.85 -22.15
N ALA A 166 2.67 -19.59 -22.56
CA ALA A 166 1.55 -18.95 -23.26
C ALA A 166 1.73 -19.02 -24.78
N VAL A 167 0.61 -19.11 -25.52
CA VAL A 167 0.62 -19.16 -27.00
C VAL A 167 -0.11 -17.95 -27.59
N ARG A 168 -1.33 -17.68 -27.13
CA ARG A 168 -2.16 -16.56 -27.60
C ARG A 168 -2.50 -15.59 -26.48
N ASN A 169 -2.89 -16.14 -25.35
CA ASN A 169 -3.33 -15.37 -24.19
C ASN A 169 -2.66 -15.91 -22.93
N VAL A 170 -2.46 -15.04 -21.98
CA VAL A 170 -2.06 -15.38 -20.64
C VAL A 170 -2.96 -14.65 -19.64
N THR A 171 -3.38 -15.36 -18.60
CA THR A 171 -4.03 -14.75 -17.45
C THR A 171 -2.98 -14.61 -16.36
N ILE A 172 -2.85 -13.40 -15.82
CA ILE A 172 -1.96 -13.14 -14.71
C ILE A 172 -2.83 -12.75 -13.52
N GLU A 173 -2.85 -13.62 -12.50
CA GLU A 173 -3.40 -13.34 -11.19
C GLU A 173 -2.35 -12.65 -10.33
N TYR A 174 -2.78 -11.66 -9.55
CA TYR A 174 -1.89 -10.83 -8.76
C TYR A 174 -2.55 -10.36 -7.47
N VAL A 175 -1.71 -10.07 -6.48
CA VAL A 175 -2.00 -9.18 -5.36
C VAL A 175 -0.97 -8.05 -5.41
N ALA A 176 -1.43 -6.84 -5.31
CA ALA A 176 -0.61 -5.63 -5.35
C ALA A 176 -0.74 -4.86 -4.02
N PRO A 177 0.29 -4.11 -3.60
CA PRO A 177 0.27 -3.40 -2.33
C PRO A 177 -0.79 -2.29 -2.27
N ASP A 178 -1.25 -1.80 -3.43
CA ASP A 178 -2.20 -0.69 -3.53
C ASP A 178 -2.89 -0.65 -4.90
N ASN A 179 -3.92 0.22 -5.02
CA ASN A 179 -4.69 0.43 -6.25
C ASN A 179 -3.96 1.27 -7.31
N ASN A 180 -2.73 1.74 -7.03
CA ASN A 180 -1.92 2.52 -7.97
C ASN A 180 -0.71 1.71 -8.48
N SER A 181 -0.69 0.43 -8.21
CA SER A 181 0.32 -0.49 -8.71
C SER A 181 0.13 -0.77 -10.20
N SER A 182 1.18 -1.21 -10.86
CA SER A 182 1.17 -1.62 -12.27
C SER A 182 1.61 -3.06 -12.43
N LEU A 183 0.86 -3.82 -13.21
CA LEU A 183 1.33 -5.09 -13.77
C LEU A 183 2.19 -4.81 -15.00
N VAL A 184 3.44 -5.26 -14.97
CA VAL A 184 4.43 -4.97 -16.01
C VAL A 184 4.99 -6.27 -16.56
N ILE A 185 5.16 -6.35 -17.91
CA ILE A 185 5.91 -7.43 -18.56
C ILE A 185 7.11 -6.81 -19.27
N LYS A 186 8.29 -7.37 -19.02
CA LYS A 186 9.56 -6.97 -19.66
C LYS A 186 10.19 -8.14 -20.39
N ASN A 187 10.87 -7.84 -21.50
CA ASN A 187 11.67 -8.86 -22.20
C ASN A 187 13.02 -9.08 -21.50
N LEU A 188 13.84 -9.97 -22.04
CA LEU A 188 15.18 -10.30 -21.49
C LEU A 188 16.14 -9.10 -21.39
N THR A 189 15.95 -8.08 -22.23
CA THR A 189 16.78 -6.86 -22.20
C THR A 189 16.25 -5.81 -21.21
N GLY A 190 15.18 -6.14 -20.45
CA GLY A 190 14.53 -5.23 -19.51
C GLY A 190 13.58 -4.21 -20.15
N LYS A 191 13.40 -4.26 -21.49
CA LYS A 191 12.45 -3.40 -22.19
C LYS A 191 11.03 -3.81 -21.81
N GLU A 192 10.23 -2.84 -21.39
CA GLU A 192 8.82 -3.02 -21.11
C GLU A 192 8.04 -3.27 -22.41
N VAL A 193 7.24 -4.34 -22.42
CA VAL A 193 6.39 -4.74 -23.54
C VAL A 193 4.90 -4.69 -23.19
N TYR A 194 4.57 -4.61 -21.91
CA TYR A 194 3.20 -4.45 -21.41
C TYR A 194 3.19 -3.74 -20.06
N ARG A 195 2.21 -2.84 -19.88
CA ARG A 195 1.91 -2.19 -18.61
C ARG A 195 0.40 -1.99 -18.49
N ALA A 196 -0.12 -2.24 -17.31
CA ALA A 196 -1.49 -1.88 -16.95
C ALA A 196 -1.56 -1.51 -15.46
N THR A 197 -2.25 -0.42 -15.14
CA THR A 197 -2.59 -0.12 -13.76
C THR A 197 -3.53 -1.20 -13.23
N VAL A 198 -3.30 -1.61 -11.98
CA VAL A 198 -4.03 -2.71 -11.34
C VAL A 198 -4.51 -2.28 -9.96
N GLY A 199 -5.64 -2.86 -9.52
CA GLY A 199 -6.11 -2.72 -8.14
C GLY A 199 -5.31 -3.61 -7.19
N SER A 200 -5.71 -3.64 -5.91
CA SER A 200 -5.03 -4.39 -4.86
C SER A 200 -5.00 -5.90 -5.09
N ALA A 201 -5.97 -6.45 -5.80
CA ALA A 201 -5.98 -7.86 -6.21
C ALA A 201 -6.83 -8.06 -7.46
N GLY A 202 -6.53 -9.09 -8.24
CA GLY A 202 -7.32 -9.44 -9.42
C GLY A 202 -6.61 -10.34 -10.41
N ALA A 203 -7.17 -10.39 -11.62
CA ALA A 203 -6.61 -11.09 -12.77
C ALA A 203 -6.66 -10.20 -14.02
N LYS A 204 -5.59 -10.22 -14.82
CA LYS A 204 -5.52 -9.58 -16.13
C LYS A 204 -5.39 -10.64 -17.22
N HIS A 205 -6.29 -10.56 -18.22
CA HIS A 205 -6.19 -11.35 -19.43
C HIS A 205 -5.42 -10.53 -20.46
N ILE A 206 -4.34 -11.07 -20.98
CA ILE A 206 -3.39 -10.38 -21.86
C ILE A 206 -3.24 -11.20 -23.14
N ASP A 207 -3.48 -10.57 -24.29
CA ASP A 207 -3.14 -11.11 -25.61
C ASP A 207 -1.63 -10.96 -25.82
N VAL A 208 -0.95 -12.06 -26.05
CA VAL A 208 0.50 -12.11 -26.27
C VAL A 208 0.86 -12.46 -27.71
N THR A 209 -0.09 -12.48 -28.63
CA THR A 209 0.14 -12.85 -30.06
C THR A 209 1.09 -11.90 -30.76
N SER A 210 1.16 -10.63 -30.33
CA SER A 210 2.10 -9.63 -30.87
C SER A 210 3.50 -9.71 -30.24
N MET A 211 3.69 -10.54 -29.21
CA MET A 211 4.96 -10.69 -28.52
C MET A 211 5.75 -11.85 -29.16
N PRO A 212 7.00 -11.64 -29.58
CA PRO A 212 7.84 -12.72 -30.12
C PRO A 212 7.98 -13.88 -29.13
N ALA A 213 8.07 -15.11 -29.63
CA ALA A 213 8.36 -16.26 -28.79
C ALA A 213 9.66 -16.05 -28.02
N GLY A 214 9.64 -16.37 -26.72
CA GLY A 214 10.81 -16.13 -25.86
C GLY A 214 10.49 -16.10 -24.39
N VAL A 215 11.50 -15.73 -23.60
CA VAL A 215 11.41 -15.55 -22.15
C VAL A 215 11.13 -14.09 -21.83
N TYR A 216 10.15 -13.89 -20.96
CA TYR A 216 9.74 -12.60 -20.42
C TYR A 216 9.74 -12.66 -18.89
N PHE A 217 9.74 -11.50 -18.27
CA PHE A 217 9.54 -11.35 -16.84
C PHE A 217 8.29 -10.49 -16.62
N TYR A 218 7.38 -10.97 -15.80
CA TYR A 218 6.20 -10.22 -15.39
C TYR A 218 6.22 -10.00 -13.88
N GLY A 219 5.66 -8.88 -13.45
CA GLY A 219 5.69 -8.53 -12.05
C GLY A 219 4.80 -7.35 -11.72
N ILE A 220 4.71 -7.05 -10.43
CA ILE A 220 4.02 -5.88 -9.91
C ILE A 220 5.04 -4.79 -9.59
N GLU A 221 4.79 -3.61 -10.11
CA GLU A 221 5.56 -2.40 -9.84
C GLU A 221 4.70 -1.42 -9.05
N SER A 222 5.21 -0.90 -7.94
CA SER A 222 4.60 0.16 -7.15
C SER A 222 5.66 1.22 -6.87
N ASP A 223 5.31 2.50 -7.03
CA ASP A 223 6.20 3.66 -6.85
C ASP A 223 7.51 3.56 -7.65
N GLY A 224 7.43 3.03 -8.89
CA GLY A 224 8.58 2.87 -9.78
C GLY A 224 9.54 1.74 -9.39
N LYS A 225 9.22 0.94 -8.37
CA LYS A 225 10.01 -0.23 -7.95
C LYS A 225 9.27 -1.52 -8.28
N MET A 226 9.99 -2.49 -8.82
CA MET A 226 9.49 -3.84 -9.00
C MET A 226 9.40 -4.54 -7.64
N ILE A 227 8.18 -4.87 -7.20
CA ILE A 227 7.92 -5.50 -5.90
C ILE A 227 8.15 -7.00 -5.97
N CYS A 228 7.69 -7.62 -7.05
CA CYS A 228 7.86 -9.04 -7.29
C CYS A 228 7.98 -9.31 -8.79
N THR A 229 8.68 -10.38 -9.17
CA THR A 229 8.91 -10.75 -10.56
C THR A 229 8.89 -12.26 -10.73
N LYS A 230 8.26 -12.73 -11.82
CA LYS A 230 8.28 -14.14 -12.25
C LYS A 230 8.53 -14.28 -13.72
N LYS A 231 8.94 -15.48 -14.13
CA LYS A 231 9.21 -15.82 -15.53
C LYS A 231 7.93 -16.23 -16.26
N LEU A 232 7.74 -15.67 -17.46
CA LEU A 232 6.74 -16.04 -18.43
C LEU A 232 7.43 -16.55 -19.69
N LEU A 233 6.99 -17.69 -20.21
CA LEU A 233 7.44 -18.23 -21.48
C LEU A 233 6.33 -18.05 -22.50
N ILE A 234 6.64 -17.45 -23.66
CA ILE A 234 5.75 -17.31 -24.83
C ILE A 234 6.26 -18.21 -25.94
N LYS A 235 5.37 -18.99 -26.55
CA LYS A 235 5.67 -19.91 -27.65
C LYS A 235 5.07 -19.41 -28.97
#